data_8b8ad3399f0032c7281e8b4c3f4f8497
#
_entry.id   8b8ad3399f0032c7281e8b4c3f4f8497
#
_cell.length_a   1.000
_cell.length_b   1.000
_cell.length_c   1.000
_cell.angle_alpha   90.00
_cell.angle_beta   90.00
_cell.angle_gamma   90.00
#
_symmetry.space_group_name_H-M   'P 1'
#
loop_
_entity.id
_entity.type
_entity.pdbx_description
1 polymer ?
#
loop_
_entity_poly.entity_id
_entity_poly.type
_entity_poly.pdbx_seq_one_letter_code
_entity_poly.pdbx_strand_id
1 'polypeptide(L)'
;MKRYYDQKVLRELKLWQYRMLAGPSFFDRLSKRFQNKVNSFIPEKIHKAITVTIKQMIRGVLYGANITTPKFKKDVSLQVKDALAEEKIRLYQKTAAAEGGITGAGGILLGLADFPLLIGIKLKLLFELAAIYRYNQNDYKERLYILYIFQLAFSSAQHRKNIYQRMVNWEEQQQYLPEDIHQFDWRSFQQEYRDYIDVAKMAQLVPVIGAPV
;
A
#
# COMPACT_ATOMS: atom_id res chain seq x y z
N MET A 1 23.67 -12.28 19.55
CA MET A 1 22.24 -11.90 19.43
C MET A 1 21.90 -11.31 18.06
N LYS A 2 22.66 -10.34 17.51
CA LYS A 2 22.40 -9.70 16.21
C LYS A 2 22.30 -10.73 15.05
N ARG A 3 23.26 -11.63 14.90
CA ARG A 3 23.25 -12.69 13.86
C ARG A 3 22.02 -13.60 13.92
N TYR A 4 21.56 -13.93 15.12
CA TYR A 4 20.38 -14.79 15.28
C TYR A 4 19.10 -14.10 14.81
N TYR A 5 18.94 -12.81 15.16
CA TYR A 5 17.80 -12.01 14.71
C TYR A 5 17.78 -11.88 13.19
N ASP A 6 18.90 -11.50 12.58
CA ASP A 6 19.02 -11.32 11.14
C ASP A 6 18.70 -12.63 10.37
N GLN A 7 19.15 -13.79 10.88
CA GLN A 7 18.83 -15.10 10.28
C GLN A 7 17.34 -15.44 10.39
N LYS A 8 16.70 -15.12 11.52
CA LYS A 8 15.25 -15.32 11.71
C LYS A 8 14.48 -14.48 10.68
N VAL A 9 14.76 -13.18 10.60
CA VAL A 9 14.09 -12.26 9.68
C VAL A 9 14.32 -12.67 8.22
N LEU A 10 15.53 -13.09 7.86
CA LEU A 10 15.82 -13.60 6.51
C LEU A 10 14.97 -14.83 6.15
N ARG A 11 14.74 -15.73 7.10
CA ARG A 11 13.88 -16.91 6.89
C ARG A 11 12.42 -16.49 6.67
N GLU A 12 11.93 -15.56 7.49
CA GLU A 12 10.57 -15.02 7.36
C GLU A 12 10.39 -14.31 6.02
N LEU A 13 11.38 -13.52 5.61
CA LEU A 13 11.42 -12.85 4.30
C LEU A 13 11.34 -13.86 3.15
N LYS A 14 12.16 -14.93 3.16
CA LYS A 14 12.14 -15.95 2.13
C LYS A 14 10.79 -16.67 2.04
N LEU A 15 10.16 -16.97 3.16
CA LEU A 15 8.82 -17.56 3.19
C LEU A 15 7.77 -16.60 2.62
N TRP A 16 7.86 -15.32 2.95
CA TRP A 16 6.98 -14.30 2.40
C TRP A 16 7.18 -14.14 0.89
N GLN A 17 8.43 -14.08 0.41
CA GLN A 17 8.77 -14.02 -1.00
C GLN A 17 8.21 -15.21 -1.78
N TYR A 18 8.35 -16.42 -1.24
CA TYR A 18 7.75 -17.62 -1.82
C TYR A 18 6.23 -17.50 -1.97
N ARG A 19 5.55 -16.98 -0.95
CA ARG A 19 4.09 -16.73 -1.01
C ARG A 19 3.69 -15.69 -2.05
N MET A 20 4.52 -14.67 -2.26
CA MET A 20 4.26 -13.64 -3.28
C MET A 20 4.39 -14.20 -4.71
N LEU A 21 5.32 -15.12 -4.92
CA LEU A 21 5.54 -15.81 -6.20
C LEU A 21 4.57 -16.97 -6.45
N ALA A 22 4.00 -17.54 -5.40
CA ALA A 22 3.01 -18.60 -5.53
C ALA A 22 1.80 -18.08 -6.30
N GLY A 23 1.33 -18.88 -7.25
CA GLY A 23 0.09 -18.60 -7.97
C GLY A 23 -1.12 -18.65 -7.05
N PRO A 24 -2.29 -18.19 -7.51
CA PRO A 24 -3.51 -18.23 -6.72
C PRO A 24 -3.84 -19.66 -6.32
N SER A 25 -4.01 -19.87 -5.01
CA SER A 25 -4.40 -21.14 -4.42
C SER A 25 -5.83 -21.53 -4.83
N PHE A 26 -6.23 -22.78 -4.56
CA PHE A 26 -7.60 -23.21 -4.76
C PHE A 26 -8.59 -22.30 -3.98
N PHE A 27 -8.24 -21.92 -2.76
CA PHE A 27 -9.03 -21.00 -1.93
C PHE A 27 -9.09 -19.58 -2.55
N ASP A 28 -8.01 -19.10 -3.16
CA ASP A 28 -8.03 -17.81 -3.88
C ASP A 28 -8.98 -17.86 -5.08
N ARG A 29 -9.08 -19.00 -5.78
CA ARG A 29 -10.02 -19.18 -6.90
C ARG A 29 -11.48 -19.23 -6.44
N LEU A 30 -11.74 -19.85 -5.32
CA LEU A 30 -13.08 -19.86 -4.72
C LEU A 30 -13.46 -18.47 -4.21
N SER A 31 -12.52 -17.80 -3.53
CA SER A 31 -12.66 -16.40 -3.11
C SER A 31 -12.89 -15.45 -4.27
N LYS A 32 -12.29 -15.70 -5.46
CA LYS A 32 -12.51 -14.89 -6.66
C LYS A 32 -13.97 -14.91 -7.14
N ARG A 33 -14.65 -16.05 -7.06
CA ARG A 33 -16.09 -16.13 -7.38
C ARG A 33 -16.92 -15.31 -6.39
N PHE A 34 -16.55 -15.34 -5.11
CA PHE A 34 -17.18 -14.52 -4.08
C PHE A 34 -16.87 -13.03 -4.28
N GLN A 35 -15.62 -12.67 -4.58
CA GLN A 35 -15.20 -11.30 -4.88
C GLN A 35 -15.92 -10.72 -6.10
N ASN A 36 -16.11 -11.49 -7.18
CA ASN A 36 -16.86 -11.04 -8.35
C ASN A 36 -18.31 -10.74 -7.98
N LYS A 37 -18.92 -11.54 -7.11
CA LYS A 37 -20.25 -11.30 -6.58
C LYS A 37 -20.30 -10.05 -5.69
N VAL A 38 -19.30 -9.87 -4.83
CA VAL A 38 -19.15 -8.65 -4.00
C VAL A 38 -18.95 -7.42 -4.88
N ASN A 39 -18.10 -7.51 -5.90
CA ASN A 39 -17.88 -6.39 -6.85
C ASN A 39 -19.16 -5.93 -7.57
N SER A 40 -20.08 -6.86 -7.89
CA SER A 40 -21.36 -6.51 -8.51
C SER A 40 -22.33 -5.77 -7.56
N PHE A 41 -22.09 -5.85 -6.25
CA PHE A 41 -22.87 -5.14 -5.23
C PHE A 41 -22.26 -3.79 -4.83
N ILE A 42 -21.01 -3.49 -5.27
CA ILE A 42 -20.38 -2.21 -4.95
C ILE A 42 -21.01 -1.11 -5.79
N PRO A 43 -21.65 -0.09 -5.18
CA PRO A 43 -22.28 1.00 -5.92
C PRO A 43 -21.27 1.75 -6.80
N GLU A 44 -21.71 2.23 -7.96
CA GLU A 44 -20.84 2.98 -8.88
C GLU A 44 -20.20 4.23 -8.24
N LYS A 45 -20.87 4.85 -7.29
CA LYS A 45 -20.32 5.99 -6.51
C LYS A 45 -19.05 5.60 -5.77
N ILE A 46 -18.96 4.37 -5.25
CA ILE A 46 -17.76 3.85 -4.57
C ILE A 46 -16.65 3.61 -5.59
N HIS A 47 -16.95 3.03 -6.76
CA HIS A 47 -15.97 2.87 -7.83
C HIS A 47 -15.37 4.21 -8.26
N LYS A 48 -16.21 5.23 -8.43
CA LYS A 48 -15.75 6.60 -8.74
C LYS A 48 -14.87 7.17 -7.66
N ALA A 49 -15.28 7.08 -6.39
CA ALA A 49 -14.52 7.58 -5.26
C ALA A 49 -13.15 6.92 -5.17
N ILE A 50 -13.07 5.59 -5.28
CA ILE A 50 -11.81 4.83 -5.29
C ILE A 50 -10.92 5.30 -6.44
N THR A 51 -11.46 5.40 -7.66
CA THR A 51 -10.69 5.82 -8.85
C THR A 51 -10.12 7.23 -8.69
N VAL A 52 -10.93 8.18 -8.22
CA VAL A 52 -10.49 9.56 -7.99
C VAL A 52 -9.43 9.62 -6.90
N THR A 53 -9.63 8.90 -5.79
CA THR A 53 -8.68 8.86 -4.69
C THR A 53 -7.35 8.24 -5.12
N ILE A 54 -7.35 7.14 -5.87
CA ILE A 54 -6.11 6.54 -6.42
C ILE A 54 -5.38 7.55 -7.31
N LYS A 55 -6.10 8.26 -8.17
CA LYS A 55 -5.49 9.30 -9.03
C LYS A 55 -4.83 10.40 -8.21
N GLN A 56 -5.52 10.92 -7.20
CA GLN A 56 -5.00 11.96 -6.32
C GLN A 56 -3.83 11.44 -5.47
N MET A 57 -3.92 10.22 -4.98
CA MET A 57 -2.87 9.53 -4.25
C MET A 57 -1.58 9.45 -5.07
N ILE A 58 -1.63 8.94 -6.30
CA ILE A 58 -0.46 8.80 -7.17
C ILE A 58 0.18 10.17 -7.42
N ARG A 59 -0.63 11.18 -7.76
CA ARG A 59 -0.14 12.55 -7.96
C ARG A 59 0.46 13.13 -6.69
N GLY A 60 -0.23 12.99 -5.55
CA GLY A 60 0.25 13.47 -4.26
C GLY A 60 1.57 12.83 -3.84
N VAL A 61 1.73 11.53 -4.07
CA VAL A 61 2.97 10.80 -3.74
C VAL A 61 4.11 11.19 -4.69
N LEU A 62 3.86 11.28 -5.99
CA LEU A 62 4.93 11.59 -6.95
C LEU A 62 5.37 13.05 -6.90
N TYR A 63 4.43 13.99 -6.82
CA TYR A 63 4.70 15.42 -6.92
C TYR A 63 4.58 16.18 -5.59
N GLY A 64 4.00 15.57 -4.55
CA GLY A 64 3.87 16.15 -3.22
C GLY A 64 5.20 16.13 -2.47
N ALA A 65 5.97 17.19 -2.57
CA ALA A 65 7.35 17.26 -2.06
C ALA A 65 7.49 17.21 -0.52
N ASN A 66 6.41 17.31 0.25
CA ASN A 66 6.49 17.56 1.70
C ASN A 66 5.64 16.62 2.55
N ILE A 67 5.78 15.32 2.35
CA ILE A 67 5.34 14.40 3.40
C ILE A 67 6.38 14.48 4.51
N THR A 68 6.11 15.32 5.51
CA THR A 68 6.99 15.54 6.65
C THR A 68 7.13 14.25 7.45
N THR A 69 8.24 13.56 7.25
CA THR A 69 8.60 12.38 8.03
C THR A 69 9.78 12.71 8.92
N PRO A 70 9.80 12.22 10.17
CA PRO A 70 10.97 12.40 11.05
C PRO A 70 12.21 11.81 10.40
N LYS A 71 13.29 12.59 10.31
CA LYS A 71 14.58 12.10 9.85
C LYS A 71 15.22 11.26 10.95
N PHE A 72 15.34 9.97 10.76
CA PHE A 72 16.10 9.10 11.65
C PHE A 72 17.60 9.31 11.43
N LYS A 73 18.28 10.01 12.36
CA LYS A 73 19.69 10.38 12.24
C LYS A 73 20.66 9.27 12.69
N LYS A 74 20.22 8.34 13.54
CA LYS A 74 21.11 7.31 14.12
C LYS A 74 21.09 6.03 13.28
N ASP A 75 22.27 5.49 13.02
CA ASP A 75 22.39 4.15 12.48
C ASP A 75 22.17 3.14 13.61
N VAL A 76 21.04 2.44 13.54
CA VAL A 76 20.65 1.46 14.54
C VAL A 76 20.52 0.08 13.89
N SER A 77 20.59 -0.99 14.69
CA SER A 77 20.45 -2.36 14.19
C SER A 77 19.07 -2.60 13.53
N LEU A 78 19.00 -3.61 12.66
CA LEU A 78 17.74 -4.02 12.03
C LEU A 78 16.65 -4.31 13.08
N GLN A 79 17.00 -5.00 14.16
CA GLN A 79 16.08 -5.29 15.26
C GLN A 79 15.44 -4.02 15.87
N VAL A 80 16.21 -2.94 16.00
CA VAL A 80 15.69 -1.66 16.52
C VAL A 80 14.80 -0.98 15.46
N LYS A 81 15.19 -1.03 14.19
CA LYS A 81 14.35 -0.50 13.09
C LYS A 81 13.01 -1.22 13.04
N ASP A 82 13.01 -2.54 13.15
CA ASP A 82 11.80 -3.36 13.15
C ASP A 82 10.91 -3.06 14.35
N ALA A 83 11.48 -2.89 15.55
CA ALA A 83 10.71 -2.50 16.74
C ALA A 83 10.05 -1.12 16.59
N LEU A 84 10.77 -0.14 16.02
CA LEU A 84 10.22 1.18 15.71
C LEU A 84 9.13 1.10 14.64
N ALA A 85 9.32 0.28 13.61
CA ALA A 85 8.34 0.07 12.57
C ALA A 85 7.04 -0.55 13.13
N GLU A 86 7.15 -1.56 14.00
CA GLU A 86 6.01 -2.15 14.68
C GLU A 86 5.26 -1.17 15.58
N GLU A 87 5.97 -0.31 16.31
CA GLU A 87 5.37 0.76 17.11
C GLU A 87 4.53 1.70 16.23
N LYS A 88 5.09 2.12 15.09
CA LYS A 88 4.39 2.96 14.12
C LYS A 88 3.17 2.26 13.55
N ILE A 89 3.29 1.00 13.15
CA ILE A 89 2.16 0.21 12.64
C ILE A 89 1.03 0.18 13.67
N ARG A 90 1.34 -0.12 14.94
CA ARG A 90 0.34 -0.12 16.02
C ARG A 90 -0.31 1.24 16.24
N LEU A 91 0.48 2.33 16.18
CA LEU A 91 -0.05 3.69 16.31
C LEU A 91 -1.06 3.98 15.19
N TYR A 92 -0.68 3.73 13.94
CA TYR A 92 -1.54 4.00 12.78
C TYR A 92 -2.76 3.09 12.71
N GLN A 93 -2.67 1.85 13.20
CA GLN A 93 -3.83 0.96 13.35
C GLN A 93 -4.84 1.55 14.34
N LYS A 94 -4.39 2.06 15.49
CA LYS A 94 -5.27 2.70 16.48
C LYS A 94 -5.89 3.97 15.91
N THR A 95 -5.13 4.81 15.20
CA THR A 95 -5.64 6.02 14.55
C THR A 95 -6.71 5.67 13.53
N ALA A 96 -6.45 4.71 12.64
CA ALA A 96 -7.42 4.28 11.64
C ALA A 96 -8.69 3.66 12.26
N ALA A 97 -8.55 2.93 13.36
CA ALA A 97 -9.69 2.36 14.08
C ALA A 97 -10.54 3.45 14.75
N ALA A 98 -9.91 4.46 15.34
CA ALA A 98 -10.62 5.59 15.94
C ALA A 98 -11.42 6.39 14.89
N GLU A 99 -10.81 6.70 13.75
CA GLU A 99 -11.45 7.35 12.62
C GLU A 99 -12.63 6.51 12.09
N GLY A 100 -12.41 5.22 11.85
CA GLY A 100 -13.45 4.31 11.36
C GLY A 100 -14.63 4.13 12.33
N GLY A 101 -14.38 4.22 13.64
CA GLY A 101 -15.42 4.13 14.67
C GLY A 101 -16.34 5.36 14.69
N ILE A 102 -15.81 6.53 14.41
CA ILE A 102 -16.60 7.79 14.37
C ILE A 102 -17.48 7.83 13.12
N THR A 103 -16.97 7.37 11.99
CA THR A 103 -17.61 7.51 10.68
C THR A 103 -18.52 6.35 10.31
N GLY A 104 -18.30 5.16 10.90
CA GLY A 104 -19.17 4.01 10.72
C GLY A 104 -20.62 4.24 11.14
N ALA A 105 -20.86 5.14 12.09
CA ALA A 105 -22.20 5.54 12.55
C ALA A 105 -22.97 6.42 11.52
N GLY A 106 -22.27 7.01 10.55
CA GLY A 106 -22.84 7.97 9.60
C GLY A 106 -23.24 7.42 8.23
N GLY A 107 -23.13 6.13 8.02
CA GLY A 107 -23.51 5.45 6.79
C GLY A 107 -22.50 5.57 5.63
N ILE A 108 -22.84 4.99 4.48
CA ILE A 108 -21.96 4.87 3.29
C ILE A 108 -21.44 6.22 2.80
N LEU A 109 -22.24 7.30 2.88
CA LEU A 109 -21.84 8.61 2.37
C LEU A 109 -20.71 9.23 3.21
N LEU A 110 -20.75 9.11 4.53
CA LEU A 110 -19.67 9.57 5.41
C LEU A 110 -18.43 8.69 5.26
N GLY A 111 -18.60 7.36 5.17
CA GLY A 111 -17.49 6.45 4.90
C GLY A 111 -16.76 6.75 3.58
N LEU A 112 -17.47 7.20 2.55
CA LEU A 112 -16.85 7.63 1.29
C LEU A 112 -16.11 8.96 1.40
N ALA A 113 -16.60 9.90 2.22
CA ALA A 113 -15.93 11.17 2.46
C ALA A 113 -14.57 10.97 3.16
N ASP A 114 -14.49 9.99 4.05
CA ASP A 114 -13.27 9.69 4.82
C ASP A 114 -12.29 8.75 4.09
N PHE A 115 -12.70 8.13 3.00
CA PHE A 115 -11.86 7.22 2.26
C PHE A 115 -10.50 7.84 1.82
N PRO A 116 -10.43 9.08 1.30
CA PRO A 116 -9.16 9.75 1.02
C PRO A 116 -8.28 9.92 2.27
N LEU A 117 -8.88 10.21 3.42
CA LEU A 117 -8.16 10.34 4.69
C LEU A 117 -7.52 9.01 5.10
N LEU A 118 -8.27 7.91 5.04
CA LEU A 118 -7.75 6.57 5.34
C LEU A 118 -6.59 6.17 4.42
N ILE A 119 -6.68 6.50 3.13
CA ILE A 119 -5.57 6.30 2.19
C ILE A 119 -4.37 7.17 2.59
N GLY A 120 -4.60 8.44 2.95
CA GLY A 120 -3.56 9.34 3.43
C GLY A 120 -2.84 8.82 4.68
N ILE A 121 -3.58 8.29 5.66
CA ILE A 121 -3.05 7.66 6.87
C ILE A 121 -2.13 6.47 6.51
N LYS A 122 -2.57 5.58 5.60
CA LYS A 122 -1.77 4.43 5.16
C LYS A 122 -0.52 4.85 4.41
N LEU A 123 -0.62 5.85 3.53
CA LEU A 123 0.55 6.38 2.84
C LEU A 123 1.54 7.01 3.82
N LYS A 124 1.06 7.81 4.77
CA LYS A 124 1.92 8.40 5.78
C LYS A 124 2.67 7.34 6.57
N LEU A 125 1.99 6.24 6.96
CA LEU A 125 2.66 5.09 7.56
C LEU A 125 3.79 4.56 6.67
N LEU A 126 3.53 4.32 5.38
CA LEU A 126 4.55 3.79 4.46
C LEU A 126 5.76 4.74 4.34
N PHE A 127 5.53 6.05 4.30
CA PHE A 127 6.61 7.03 4.31
C PHE A 127 7.39 7.03 5.63
N GLU A 128 6.74 6.91 6.78
CA GLU A 128 7.43 6.80 8.07
C GLU A 128 8.24 5.50 8.16
N LEU A 129 7.71 4.38 7.65
CA LEU A 129 8.48 3.13 7.56
C LEU A 129 9.70 3.29 6.66
N ALA A 130 9.54 3.90 5.47
CA ALA A 130 10.66 4.18 4.58
C ALA A 130 11.74 5.03 5.27
N ALA A 131 11.35 6.05 6.07
CA ALA A 131 12.27 6.86 6.85
C ALA A 131 13.02 6.06 7.93
N ILE A 132 12.34 5.15 8.65
CA ILE A 132 12.95 4.26 9.66
C ILE A 132 14.04 3.40 9.01
N TYR A 133 13.78 2.86 7.82
CA TYR A 133 14.76 2.06 7.07
C TYR A 133 15.76 2.90 6.26
N ARG A 134 15.65 4.24 6.32
CA ARG A 134 16.58 5.22 5.71
C ARG A 134 16.52 5.31 4.20
N TYR A 135 15.37 5.04 3.60
CA TYR A 135 15.15 5.32 2.19
C TYR A 135 14.96 6.82 1.93
N ASN A 136 15.48 7.30 0.81
CA ASN A 136 15.43 8.73 0.45
C ASN A 136 14.09 9.12 -0.16
N GLN A 137 13.19 9.64 0.63
CA GLN A 137 11.85 10.03 0.19
C GLN A 137 11.82 11.27 -0.71
N ASN A 138 12.94 12.00 -0.85
CA ASN A 138 13.04 13.11 -1.81
C ASN A 138 13.25 12.60 -3.24
N ASP A 139 13.72 11.38 -3.40
CA ASP A 139 13.81 10.71 -4.68
C ASP A 139 12.43 10.21 -5.12
N TYR A 140 11.99 10.62 -6.32
CA TYR A 140 10.70 10.19 -6.84
C TYR A 140 10.68 8.68 -7.17
N LYS A 141 11.83 8.08 -7.49
CA LYS A 141 11.95 6.64 -7.73
C LYS A 141 11.64 5.85 -6.47
N GLU A 142 12.11 6.31 -5.30
CA GLU A 142 11.75 5.73 -4.01
C GLU A 142 10.27 5.93 -3.67
N ARG A 143 9.70 7.08 -4.01
CA ARG A 143 8.25 7.30 -3.86
C ARG A 143 7.42 6.39 -4.76
N LEU A 144 7.91 6.10 -5.97
CA LEU A 144 7.30 5.15 -6.88
C LEU A 144 7.31 3.73 -6.27
N TYR A 145 8.41 3.34 -5.62
CA TYR A 145 8.49 2.07 -4.91
C TYR A 145 7.46 1.96 -3.76
N ILE A 146 7.26 3.05 -3.02
CA ILE A 146 6.20 3.13 -1.99
C ILE A 146 4.81 2.89 -2.60
N LEU A 147 4.55 3.44 -3.78
CA LEU A 147 3.30 3.17 -4.50
C LEU A 147 3.17 1.69 -4.89
N TYR A 148 4.25 1.02 -5.31
CA TYR A 148 4.22 -0.43 -5.56
C TYR A 148 3.94 -1.25 -4.31
N ILE A 149 4.47 -0.87 -3.13
CA ILE A 149 4.13 -1.52 -1.85
C ILE A 149 2.62 -1.41 -1.59
N PHE A 150 2.05 -0.22 -1.76
CA PHE A 150 0.62 0.00 -1.60
C PHE A 150 -0.19 -0.84 -2.61
N GLN A 151 0.22 -0.83 -3.89
CA GLN A 151 -0.43 -1.60 -4.95
C GLN A 151 -0.38 -3.11 -4.65
N LEU A 152 0.76 -3.62 -4.18
CA LEU A 152 0.91 -5.03 -3.81
C LEU A 152 -0.09 -5.44 -2.72
N ALA A 153 -0.27 -4.59 -1.70
CA ALA A 153 -1.20 -4.85 -0.61
C ALA A 153 -2.66 -4.94 -1.08
N PHE A 154 -3.05 -4.10 -2.04
CA PHE A 154 -4.43 -4.01 -2.54
C PHE A 154 -4.65 -4.70 -3.89
N SER A 155 -3.66 -5.39 -4.43
CA SER A 155 -3.82 -6.14 -5.67
C SER A 155 -4.57 -7.45 -5.47
N SER A 156 -5.21 -7.93 -6.53
CA SER A 156 -5.74 -9.29 -6.56
C SER A 156 -4.62 -10.33 -6.52
N ALA A 157 -4.91 -11.56 -6.13
CA ALA A 157 -3.95 -12.67 -6.13
C ALA A 157 -3.33 -12.91 -7.52
N GLN A 158 -4.08 -12.61 -8.58
CA GLN A 158 -3.63 -12.75 -9.97
C GLN A 158 -2.54 -11.74 -10.33
N HIS A 159 -2.67 -10.48 -9.89
CA HIS A 159 -1.74 -9.40 -10.23
C HIS A 159 -0.56 -9.30 -9.26
N ARG A 160 -0.72 -9.82 -8.04
CA ARG A 160 0.29 -9.78 -6.97
C ARG A 160 1.67 -10.25 -7.42
N LYS A 161 1.74 -11.36 -8.16
CA LYS A 161 3.01 -11.90 -8.67
C LYS A 161 3.73 -10.91 -9.60
N ASN A 162 2.99 -10.29 -10.52
CA ASN A 162 3.57 -9.34 -11.49
C ASN A 162 4.11 -8.08 -10.79
N ILE A 163 3.34 -7.54 -9.84
CA ILE A 163 3.76 -6.38 -9.05
C ILE A 163 5.00 -6.74 -8.22
N TYR A 164 4.98 -7.91 -7.57
CA TYR A 164 6.11 -8.37 -6.77
C TYR A 164 7.37 -8.57 -7.62
N GLN A 165 7.27 -9.13 -8.82
CA GLN A 165 8.40 -9.28 -9.73
C GLN A 165 9.02 -7.93 -10.12
N ARG A 166 8.22 -6.89 -10.35
CA ARG A 166 8.73 -5.52 -10.57
C ARG A 166 9.49 -5.00 -9.35
N MET A 167 8.97 -5.27 -8.15
CA MET A 167 9.62 -4.82 -6.91
C MET A 167 10.95 -5.54 -6.65
N VAL A 168 11.05 -6.83 -6.94
CA VAL A 168 12.31 -7.60 -6.78
C VAL A 168 13.39 -7.12 -7.74
N ASN A 169 13.02 -6.74 -8.94
CA ASN A 169 13.94 -6.26 -9.98
C ASN A 169 14.06 -4.72 -9.98
N TRP A 170 13.75 -4.08 -8.83
CA TRP A 170 13.67 -2.62 -8.76
C TRP A 170 14.96 -1.91 -9.11
N GLU A 171 16.11 -2.42 -8.65
CA GLU A 171 17.43 -1.85 -8.95
C GLU A 171 17.72 -1.80 -10.45
N GLU A 172 17.23 -2.78 -11.20
CA GLU A 172 17.33 -2.80 -12.66
C GLU A 172 16.28 -1.88 -13.29
N GLN A 173 15.03 -1.98 -12.85
CA GLN A 173 13.92 -1.22 -13.43
C GLN A 173 14.05 0.30 -13.25
N GLN A 174 14.55 0.75 -12.10
CA GLN A 174 14.73 2.17 -11.85
C GLN A 174 15.75 2.84 -12.79
N GLN A 175 16.65 2.07 -13.42
CA GLN A 175 17.63 2.59 -14.37
C GLN A 175 16.99 3.06 -15.68
N TYR A 176 15.83 2.49 -16.03
CA TYR A 176 15.05 2.88 -17.22
C TYR A 176 14.08 4.02 -16.94
N LEU A 177 13.96 4.46 -15.70
CA LEU A 177 13.13 5.61 -15.37
C LEU A 177 13.88 6.91 -15.68
N PRO A 178 13.20 7.96 -16.19
CA PRO A 178 13.82 9.24 -16.43
C PRO A 178 14.39 9.81 -15.12
N GLU A 179 15.45 10.62 -15.24
CA GLU A 179 16.01 11.31 -14.07
C GLU A 179 15.09 12.44 -13.59
N ASP A 180 14.39 13.10 -14.51
CA ASP A 180 13.41 14.13 -14.19
C ASP A 180 12.00 13.55 -14.12
N ILE A 181 11.34 13.71 -12.95
CA ILE A 181 9.96 13.29 -12.73
C ILE A 181 8.97 13.89 -13.73
N HIS A 182 9.26 15.05 -14.30
CA HIS A 182 8.39 15.70 -15.29
C HIS A 182 8.36 14.95 -16.64
N GLN A 183 9.37 14.11 -16.91
CA GLN A 183 9.42 13.23 -18.07
C GLN A 183 8.78 11.86 -17.81
N PHE A 184 8.41 11.56 -16.57
CA PHE A 184 7.76 10.31 -16.22
C PHE A 184 6.32 10.25 -16.74
N ASP A 185 5.98 9.19 -17.48
CA ASP A 185 4.61 8.97 -17.97
C ASP A 185 3.67 8.50 -16.85
N TRP A 186 3.31 9.47 -16.00
CA TRP A 186 2.42 9.22 -14.88
C TRP A 186 1.00 8.82 -15.31
N ARG A 187 0.57 9.12 -16.55
CA ARG A 187 -0.78 8.77 -17.05
C ARG A 187 -0.88 7.28 -17.34
N SER A 188 0.07 6.75 -18.10
CA SER A 188 0.16 5.30 -18.36
C SER A 188 0.38 4.52 -17.08
N PHE A 189 1.27 5.01 -16.20
CA PHE A 189 1.47 4.41 -14.88
C PHE A 189 0.18 4.38 -14.04
N GLN A 190 -0.56 5.49 -13.97
CA GLN A 190 -1.82 5.57 -13.23
C GLN A 190 -2.88 4.60 -13.78
N GLN A 191 -2.98 4.46 -15.10
CA GLN A 191 -3.94 3.56 -15.72
C GLN A 191 -3.61 2.11 -15.37
N GLU A 192 -2.38 1.68 -15.57
CA GLU A 192 -1.91 0.34 -15.21
C GLU A 192 -2.04 0.08 -13.70
N TYR A 193 -1.68 1.06 -12.88
CA TYR A 193 -1.79 0.98 -11.43
C TYR A 193 -3.23 0.69 -10.99
N ARG A 194 -4.19 1.41 -11.57
CA ARG A 194 -5.61 1.22 -11.29
C ARG A 194 -6.10 -0.17 -11.70
N ASP A 195 -5.66 -0.66 -12.85
CA ASP A 195 -6.11 -1.94 -13.40
C ASP A 195 -5.66 -3.13 -12.53
N TYR A 196 -4.58 -2.97 -11.76
CA TYR A 196 -4.08 -3.98 -10.83
C TYR A 196 -4.66 -3.88 -9.42
N ILE A 197 -5.34 -2.80 -9.07
CA ILE A 197 -6.01 -2.63 -7.78
C ILE A 197 -7.30 -3.46 -7.75
N ASP A 198 -7.47 -4.22 -6.69
CA ASP A 198 -8.70 -4.93 -6.37
C ASP A 198 -9.67 -3.99 -5.66
N VAL A 199 -10.68 -3.54 -6.39
CA VAL A 199 -11.68 -2.59 -5.87
C VAL A 199 -12.41 -3.16 -4.66
N ALA A 200 -12.68 -4.48 -4.60
CA ALA A 200 -13.31 -5.08 -3.44
C ALA A 200 -12.44 -4.99 -2.18
N LYS A 201 -11.12 -5.16 -2.33
CA LYS A 201 -10.19 -4.93 -1.21
C LYS A 201 -10.14 -3.48 -0.78
N MET A 202 -10.16 -2.55 -1.74
CA MET A 202 -10.20 -1.12 -1.43
C MET A 202 -11.51 -0.72 -0.76
N ALA A 203 -12.64 -1.27 -1.21
CA ALA A 203 -13.95 -1.02 -0.63
C ALA A 203 -14.06 -1.46 0.84
N GLN A 204 -13.28 -2.47 1.26
CA GLN A 204 -13.21 -2.88 2.67
C GLN A 204 -12.62 -1.80 3.59
N LEU A 205 -11.95 -0.79 3.04
CA LEU A 205 -11.49 0.37 3.81
C LEU A 205 -12.62 1.37 4.10
N VAL A 206 -13.76 1.26 3.39
CA VAL A 206 -14.93 2.09 3.65
C VAL A 206 -15.64 1.52 4.90
N PRO A 207 -15.77 2.26 6.01
CA PRO A 207 -16.17 1.74 7.31
C PRO A 207 -17.48 0.95 7.35
N VAL A 208 -18.42 1.30 6.47
CA VAL A 208 -19.75 0.65 6.42
C VAL A 208 -19.72 -0.69 5.68
N ILE A 209 -18.74 -0.89 4.77
CA ILE A 209 -18.62 -2.11 3.96
C ILE A 209 -17.65 -3.10 4.62
N GLY A 210 -16.70 -2.61 5.40
CA GLY A 210 -15.70 -3.40 6.11
C GLY A 210 -16.14 -3.93 7.47
N ALA A 211 -17.34 -3.61 7.93
CA ALA A 211 -17.86 -4.19 9.16
C ALA A 211 -18.10 -5.71 8.96
N PRO A 212 -17.59 -6.58 9.83
CA PRO A 212 -17.94 -8.00 9.75
C PRO A 212 -19.46 -8.16 9.92
N VAL A 213 -20.07 -8.81 8.95
CA VAL A 213 -21.45 -9.29 9.02
C VAL A 213 -21.49 -10.52 9.90
#